data_bff66e0738e739abee1f0cc24e98420d
#
_entry.id   bff66e0738e739abee1f0cc24e98420d
#
_cell.length_a   1.000
_cell.length_b   1.000
_cell.length_c   1.000
_cell.angle_alpha   90.00
_cell.angle_beta   90.00
_cell.angle_gamma   90.00
#
_symmetry.space_group_name_H-M   'P 1'
#
loop_
_entity.id
_entity.type
_entity.pdbx_description
1 polymer ?
#
loop_
_entity_poly.entity_id
_entity_poly.type
_entity_poly.pdbx_seq_one_letter_code
_entity_poly.pdbx_strand_id
1 'polypeptide(L)'
;MLKYASSAAHIAGKTYTSSQTFTWLTEHFRTSLSQCKPDMDLMFVSGVNHMFFHGTPYSPKEAEWPGWLFYASINMSPTNSIWRDAPSFFHYITRCQSFLQMGQPDNDFLIYLPVYDMWNEQPGRLLLFTIHHMDKLAPKFINAIHRINNSGYDGDYISDNFIRSTRFKNGQLVTSGGTGYKALVVPAAHLMPSDVLAHLYELAKQGATIVFLENYPTDVPGYGQLDQKRKSYQQTLKNLPAVSFSETTVTPIGKGKIITGTDYARTLASCNIPAEEMKTKFGLQTIRRVNDTGHHYFISSLQNKGVDGWITLGTNAETAALFNPMTGECGEAKVRQVDGKTQVYLQLKSGESIILQTYRQPLQASKPWKYVKEQPFSLRLDHGWKLHFAESTPEIQGTFDIDRPCSWTNIDHPAAQTNMGTGVYSLDIELPALKADNWILDLGD
;
A
#
# COMPACT_ATOMS: atom_id res chain seq x y z
N MET A 1 3.99 -5.31 -7.37
CA MET A 1 5.11 -4.78 -8.18
C MET A 1 5.92 -3.72 -7.45
N LEU A 2 5.31 -2.68 -6.93
CA LEU A 2 6.01 -1.61 -6.18
C LEU A 2 6.81 -2.13 -4.97
N LYS A 3 6.41 -3.27 -4.39
CA LYS A 3 7.08 -3.89 -3.25
C LYS A 3 8.48 -4.46 -3.52
N TYR A 4 8.94 -4.57 -4.75
CA TYR A 4 10.32 -5.04 -4.99
C TYR A 4 11.36 -4.13 -4.34
N ALA A 5 11.20 -2.82 -4.52
CA ALA A 5 12.12 -1.84 -3.93
C ALA A 5 11.99 -1.77 -2.41
N SER A 6 10.76 -1.71 -1.87
CA SER A 6 10.53 -1.66 -0.43
C SER A 6 10.98 -2.94 0.28
N SER A 7 10.75 -4.12 -0.33
CA SER A 7 11.24 -5.39 0.20
C SER A 7 12.76 -5.40 0.30
N ALA A 8 13.46 -4.97 -0.74
CA ALA A 8 14.92 -4.90 -0.72
C ALA A 8 15.42 -3.92 0.36
N ALA A 9 14.79 -2.76 0.49
CA ALA A 9 15.12 -1.77 1.52
C ALA A 9 14.88 -2.33 2.94
N HIS A 10 13.72 -2.92 3.19
CA HIS A 10 13.37 -3.51 4.47
C HIS A 10 14.36 -4.61 4.89
N ILE A 11 14.66 -5.55 3.99
CA ILE A 11 15.59 -6.66 4.24
C ILE A 11 17.00 -6.17 4.48
N ALA A 12 17.42 -5.12 3.77
CA ALA A 12 18.74 -4.50 3.93
C ALA A 12 18.82 -3.47 5.07
N GLY A 13 17.74 -3.25 5.82
CA GLY A 13 17.70 -2.29 6.93
C GLY A 13 17.79 -0.82 6.50
N LYS A 14 17.31 -0.51 5.29
CA LYS A 14 17.27 0.86 4.78
C LYS A 14 15.96 1.53 5.19
N THR A 15 16.07 2.78 5.63
CA THR A 15 14.90 3.57 6.05
C THR A 15 14.05 4.02 4.87
N TYR A 16 14.70 4.40 3.77
CA TYR A 16 14.02 5.01 2.63
C TYR A 16 13.84 4.04 1.48
N THR A 17 12.65 4.06 0.93
CA THR A 17 12.31 3.47 -0.37
C THR A 17 11.81 4.60 -1.25
N SER A 18 12.62 4.97 -2.24
CA SER A 18 12.31 6.10 -3.12
C SER A 18 11.56 5.66 -4.37
N SER A 19 10.74 6.56 -4.90
CA SER A 19 10.05 6.41 -6.17
C SER A 19 10.24 7.66 -7.02
N GLN A 20 10.54 7.49 -8.30
CA GLN A 20 10.32 8.50 -9.33
C GLN A 20 8.85 8.42 -9.74
N THR A 21 8.09 9.45 -9.42
CA THR A 21 6.63 9.38 -9.38
C THR A 21 6.02 10.29 -10.45
N PHE A 22 4.90 9.85 -11.05
CA PHE A 22 4.11 10.57 -12.05
C PHE A 22 4.81 10.80 -13.40
N THR A 23 5.67 9.88 -13.82
CA THR A 23 6.18 9.80 -15.19
C THR A 23 5.10 9.18 -16.08
N TRP A 24 3.99 9.87 -16.23
CA TRP A 24 2.84 9.36 -16.99
C TRP A 24 2.88 9.81 -18.45
N LEU A 25 2.49 8.91 -19.35
CA LEU A 25 2.28 9.18 -20.77
C LEU A 25 0.84 9.61 -21.03
N THR A 26 0.35 10.55 -20.24
CA THR A 26 -0.99 11.13 -20.41
C THR A 26 -0.91 12.43 -21.22
N GLU A 27 -2.06 12.92 -21.66
CA GLU A 27 -2.16 14.24 -22.28
C GLU A 27 -1.67 15.32 -21.30
N HIS A 28 -0.83 16.22 -21.79
CA HIS A 28 -0.26 17.29 -20.97
C HIS A 28 -1.34 18.18 -20.35
N PHE A 29 -1.13 18.58 -19.09
CA PHE A 29 -2.02 19.47 -18.32
C PHE A 29 -3.45 18.97 -18.09
N ARG A 30 -3.72 17.67 -18.32
CA ARG A 30 -5.04 17.06 -18.10
C ARG A 30 -5.16 16.24 -16.82
N THR A 31 -4.09 16.05 -16.09
CA THR A 31 -4.10 15.29 -14.85
C THR A 31 -4.53 16.17 -13.67
N SER A 32 -5.50 15.73 -12.91
CA SER A 32 -5.91 16.36 -11.65
C SER A 32 -5.15 15.77 -10.45
N LEU A 33 -5.10 16.50 -9.33
CA LEU A 33 -4.54 15.98 -8.08
C LEU A 33 -5.33 14.80 -7.53
N SER A 34 -6.65 14.74 -7.80
CA SER A 34 -7.50 13.61 -7.42
C SER A 34 -7.14 12.31 -8.14
N GLN A 35 -6.62 12.40 -9.38
CA GLN A 35 -6.07 11.24 -10.09
C GLN A 35 -4.71 10.80 -9.53
N CYS A 36 -3.92 11.73 -8.99
CA CYS A 36 -2.61 11.42 -8.40
C CYS A 36 -2.73 10.70 -7.04
N LYS A 37 -3.75 11.03 -6.26
CA LYS A 37 -3.87 10.57 -4.87
C LYS A 37 -4.01 9.05 -4.75
N PRO A 38 -4.84 8.32 -5.51
CA PRO A 38 -4.93 6.86 -5.42
C PRO A 38 -3.62 6.14 -5.73
N ASP A 39 -2.88 6.60 -6.73
CA ASP A 39 -1.56 6.02 -7.06
C ASP A 39 -0.53 6.30 -5.97
N MET A 40 -0.59 7.48 -5.34
CA MET A 40 0.23 7.79 -4.18
C MET A 40 -0.08 6.85 -3.01
N ASP A 41 -1.35 6.61 -2.71
CA ASP A 41 -1.77 5.68 -1.66
C ASP A 41 -1.30 4.25 -1.96
N LEU A 42 -1.39 3.82 -3.22
CA LEU A 42 -0.89 2.52 -3.66
C LEU A 42 0.63 2.39 -3.45
N MET A 43 1.39 3.45 -3.68
CA MET A 43 2.82 3.50 -3.37
C MET A 43 3.06 3.38 -1.87
N PHE A 44 2.33 4.11 -1.04
CA PHE A 44 2.45 4.06 0.41
C PHE A 44 2.16 2.66 0.97
N VAL A 45 1.04 2.04 0.60
CA VAL A 45 0.73 0.66 1.05
C VAL A 45 1.70 -0.38 0.50
N SER A 46 2.45 -0.06 -0.54
CA SER A 46 3.53 -0.88 -1.08
C SER A 46 4.89 -0.65 -0.39
N GLY A 47 4.98 0.27 0.57
CA GLY A 47 6.17 0.55 1.36
C GLY A 47 7.10 1.61 0.78
N VAL A 48 6.71 2.29 -0.29
CA VAL A 48 7.42 3.48 -0.77
C VAL A 48 7.13 4.62 0.22
N ASN A 49 8.17 5.31 0.67
CA ASN A 49 8.07 6.35 1.69
C ASN A 49 8.93 7.58 1.43
N HIS A 50 9.44 7.72 0.21
CA HIS A 50 10.28 8.84 -0.19
C HIS A 50 10.04 9.17 -1.67
N MET A 51 9.22 10.20 -1.92
CA MET A 51 8.73 10.53 -3.25
C MET A 51 9.58 11.59 -3.94
N PHE A 52 9.90 11.35 -5.19
CA PHE A 52 10.45 12.33 -6.13
C PHE A 52 9.49 12.47 -7.30
N PHE A 53 9.01 13.66 -7.54
CA PHE A 53 8.13 13.91 -8.67
C PHE A 53 8.92 14.07 -9.97
N HIS A 54 8.43 13.41 -10.99
CA HIS A 54 8.89 13.60 -12.36
C HIS A 54 7.72 14.19 -13.18
N GLY A 55 7.68 15.46 -13.42
CA GLY A 55 8.58 16.40 -12.77
C GLY A 55 8.31 17.81 -13.25
N THR A 56 9.28 18.65 -12.99
CA THR A 56 9.24 20.08 -13.35
C THR A 56 10.30 20.36 -14.40
N PRO A 57 9.95 20.43 -15.71
CA PRO A 57 10.89 20.84 -16.74
C PRO A 57 11.33 22.29 -16.53
N TYR A 58 12.61 22.56 -16.79
CA TYR A 58 13.06 23.94 -16.88
C TYR A 58 12.38 24.64 -18.05
N SER A 59 11.99 25.89 -17.85
CA SER A 59 11.44 26.75 -18.90
C SER A 59 12.00 28.14 -18.75
N PRO A 60 12.65 28.70 -19.79
CA PRO A 60 13.13 30.09 -19.73
C PRO A 60 11.94 31.04 -19.64
N LYS A 61 12.19 32.23 -19.05
CA LYS A 61 11.14 33.24 -18.82
C LYS A 61 10.47 33.72 -20.10
N GLU A 62 11.23 33.70 -21.18
CA GLU A 62 10.79 34.18 -22.52
C GLU A 62 10.02 33.13 -23.30
N ALA A 63 9.96 31.88 -22.81
CA ALA A 63 9.18 30.85 -23.47
C ALA A 63 7.70 31.13 -23.29
N GLU A 64 6.95 31.12 -24.41
CA GLU A 64 5.51 31.21 -24.37
C GLU A 64 4.88 30.03 -23.62
N TRP A 65 3.70 30.24 -23.01
CA TRP A 65 2.99 29.15 -22.36
C TRP A 65 2.71 28.02 -23.36
N PRO A 66 2.89 26.74 -23.00
CA PRO A 66 3.13 26.18 -21.66
C PRO A 66 4.61 26.09 -21.26
N GLY A 67 5.52 26.67 -22.02
CA GLY A 67 6.94 26.55 -21.80
C GLY A 67 7.54 25.27 -22.38
N TRP A 68 8.73 24.91 -21.93
CA TRP A 68 9.37 23.67 -22.31
C TRP A 68 8.76 22.50 -21.59
N LEU A 69 8.45 21.44 -22.31
CA LEU A 69 7.75 20.26 -21.80
C LEU A 69 8.66 19.03 -21.85
N PHE A 70 8.43 18.12 -20.92
CA PHE A 70 8.91 16.76 -21.01
C PHE A 70 7.75 15.84 -21.44
N TYR A 71 8.02 14.87 -22.34
CA TYR A 71 6.97 14.04 -22.98
C TYR A 71 6.22 13.13 -22.01
N ALA A 72 6.81 12.80 -20.85
CA ALA A 72 6.30 11.80 -19.90
C ALA A 72 6.24 12.40 -18.48
N SER A 73 5.29 13.29 -18.25
CA SER A 73 5.14 13.97 -16.95
C SER A 73 3.74 14.55 -16.82
N ILE A 74 3.25 14.63 -15.59
CA ILE A 74 2.05 15.41 -15.27
C ILE A 74 2.34 16.93 -15.22
N ASN A 75 3.57 17.35 -15.47
CA ASN A 75 4.02 18.75 -15.39
C ASN A 75 3.66 19.41 -14.04
N MET A 76 4.31 18.93 -12.98
CA MET A 76 4.20 19.51 -11.64
C MET A 76 5.00 20.81 -11.55
N SER A 77 4.49 21.86 -12.19
CA SER A 77 5.18 23.12 -12.39
C SER A 77 4.24 24.32 -12.26
N PRO A 78 4.76 25.53 -12.01
CA PRO A 78 3.96 26.75 -11.91
C PRO A 78 3.13 27.10 -13.14
N THR A 79 3.46 26.52 -14.30
CA THR A 79 2.70 26.73 -15.54
C THR A 79 1.47 25.84 -15.65
N ASN A 80 1.32 24.87 -14.75
CA ASN A 80 0.13 23.98 -14.69
C ASN A 80 -0.92 24.56 -13.73
N SER A 81 -2.18 24.52 -14.12
CA SER A 81 -3.31 25.00 -13.30
C SER A 81 -3.43 24.33 -11.93
N ILE A 82 -2.98 23.06 -11.80
CA ILE A 82 -2.98 22.35 -10.51
C ILE A 82 -1.95 22.87 -9.50
N TRP A 83 -0.99 23.71 -9.92
CA TRP A 83 0.12 24.16 -9.07
C TRP A 83 -0.34 24.92 -7.84
N ARG A 84 -1.40 25.72 -7.97
CA ARG A 84 -1.98 26.49 -6.86
C ARG A 84 -2.45 25.59 -5.72
N ASP A 85 -3.02 24.42 -6.05
CA ASP A 85 -3.59 23.48 -5.09
C ASP A 85 -2.59 22.39 -4.67
N ALA A 86 -1.48 22.26 -5.41
CA ALA A 86 -0.44 21.27 -5.16
C ALA A 86 0.13 21.30 -3.72
N PRO A 87 0.28 22.44 -3.01
CA PRO A 87 0.71 22.46 -1.62
C PRO A 87 -0.15 21.61 -0.69
N SER A 88 -1.47 21.54 -0.89
CA SER A 88 -2.36 20.68 -0.10
C SER A 88 -2.00 19.21 -0.26
N PHE A 89 -1.72 18.78 -1.49
CA PHE A 89 -1.28 17.43 -1.80
C PHE A 89 0.13 17.14 -1.26
N PHE A 90 1.05 18.11 -1.32
CA PHE A 90 2.38 17.96 -0.75
C PHE A 90 2.35 17.85 0.79
N HIS A 91 1.48 18.59 1.46
CA HIS A 91 1.27 18.44 2.90
C HIS A 91 0.72 17.06 3.25
N TYR A 92 -0.23 16.54 2.47
CA TYR A 92 -0.72 15.18 2.62
C TYR A 92 0.42 14.16 2.55
N ILE A 93 1.23 14.23 1.48
CA ILE A 93 2.38 13.34 1.27
C ILE A 93 3.39 13.46 2.41
N THR A 94 3.72 14.68 2.83
CA THR A 94 4.67 14.93 3.92
C THR A 94 4.20 14.30 5.23
N ARG A 95 2.92 14.43 5.58
CA ARG A 95 2.34 13.80 6.77
C ARG A 95 2.39 12.27 6.67
N CYS A 96 2.01 11.69 5.54
CA CYS A 96 2.12 10.24 5.32
C CYS A 96 3.56 9.76 5.45
N GLN A 97 4.52 10.43 4.79
CA GLN A 97 5.93 10.05 4.84
C GLN A 97 6.51 10.14 6.25
N SER A 98 6.11 11.12 7.06
CA SER A 98 6.60 11.25 8.43
C SER A 98 6.31 10.01 9.27
N PHE A 99 5.13 9.40 9.11
CA PHE A 99 4.78 8.13 9.77
C PHE A 99 5.46 6.93 9.11
N LEU A 100 5.50 6.88 7.78
CA LEU A 100 6.05 5.75 7.03
C LEU A 100 7.58 5.64 7.10
N GLN A 101 8.27 6.71 7.49
CA GLN A 101 9.71 6.72 7.76
C GLN A 101 10.06 6.42 9.22
N MET A 102 9.06 6.47 10.12
CA MET A 102 9.24 6.23 11.55
C MET A 102 9.27 4.72 11.86
N GLY A 103 10.08 4.32 12.85
CA GLY A 103 10.14 2.94 13.32
C GLY A 103 10.71 1.96 12.29
N GLN A 104 10.32 0.70 12.44
CA GLN A 104 10.77 -0.40 11.58
C GLN A 104 9.62 -1.01 10.78
N PRO A 105 9.90 -1.63 9.61
CA PRO A 105 8.91 -2.44 8.92
C PRO A 105 8.38 -3.56 9.83
N ASP A 106 7.08 -3.87 9.71
CA ASP A 106 6.44 -4.92 10.50
C ASP A 106 5.60 -5.85 9.60
N ASN A 107 6.21 -6.32 8.51
CA ASN A 107 5.66 -7.40 7.71
C ASN A 107 5.90 -8.74 8.38
N ASP A 108 4.91 -9.62 8.36
CA ASP A 108 4.97 -10.90 9.05
C ASP A 108 5.82 -11.94 8.32
N PHE A 109 5.81 -11.90 6.97
CA PHE A 109 6.43 -12.91 6.13
C PHE A 109 7.62 -12.39 5.32
N LEU A 110 8.64 -13.24 5.20
CA LEU A 110 9.55 -13.24 4.05
C LEU A 110 8.92 -14.13 2.97
N ILE A 111 8.89 -13.67 1.72
CA ILE A 111 8.35 -14.44 0.60
C ILE A 111 9.48 -14.67 -0.40
N TYR A 112 9.83 -15.95 -0.62
CA TYR A 112 10.86 -16.31 -1.58
C TYR A 112 10.53 -15.79 -2.97
N LEU A 113 11.47 -15.08 -3.58
CA LEU A 113 11.38 -14.62 -4.95
C LEU A 113 12.01 -15.67 -5.90
N PRO A 114 11.22 -16.42 -6.67
CA PRO A 114 11.72 -17.51 -7.51
C PRO A 114 12.35 -16.97 -8.82
N VAL A 115 13.43 -16.21 -8.69
CA VAL A 115 14.05 -15.50 -9.81
C VAL A 115 14.55 -16.46 -10.90
N TYR A 116 15.01 -17.64 -10.53
CA TYR A 116 15.48 -18.63 -11.50
C TYR A 116 14.36 -19.22 -12.34
N ASP A 117 13.17 -19.39 -11.79
CA ASP A 117 12.01 -19.80 -12.56
C ASP A 117 11.62 -18.70 -13.56
N MET A 118 11.62 -17.44 -13.10
CA MET A 118 11.32 -16.29 -13.97
C MET A 118 12.32 -16.19 -15.14
N TRP A 119 13.60 -16.44 -14.88
CA TRP A 119 14.61 -16.43 -15.94
C TRP A 119 14.56 -17.65 -16.84
N ASN A 120 14.07 -18.77 -16.35
CA ASN A 120 13.92 -20.00 -17.14
C ASN A 120 12.67 -19.98 -18.03
N GLU A 121 11.66 -19.22 -17.72
CA GLU A 121 10.48 -18.99 -18.55
C GLU A 121 10.88 -18.25 -19.84
N GLN A 122 10.23 -18.58 -20.96
CA GLN A 122 10.64 -18.05 -22.27
C GLN A 122 10.61 -16.51 -22.35
N PRO A 123 9.62 -15.79 -21.82
CA PRO A 123 9.64 -14.33 -21.74
C PRO A 123 10.75 -13.79 -20.81
N GLY A 124 11.04 -14.47 -19.72
CA GLY A 124 12.05 -14.08 -18.73
C GLY A 124 13.48 -14.17 -19.21
N ARG A 125 13.75 -14.98 -20.25
CA ARG A 125 15.08 -15.07 -20.89
C ARG A 125 15.57 -13.76 -21.50
N LEU A 126 14.67 -12.85 -21.80
CA LEU A 126 15.01 -11.53 -22.30
C LEU A 126 15.43 -10.57 -21.18
N LEU A 127 15.47 -11.01 -19.93
CA LEU A 127 15.88 -10.26 -18.72
C LEU A 127 15.14 -8.93 -18.51
N LEU A 128 14.01 -8.76 -19.15
CA LEU A 128 13.21 -7.56 -19.00
C LEU A 128 12.28 -7.72 -17.81
N PHE A 129 12.75 -7.39 -16.61
CA PHE A 129 11.88 -7.09 -15.49
C PHE A 129 11.07 -5.82 -15.78
N THR A 130 10.19 -5.92 -16.76
CA THR A 130 9.26 -4.83 -17.04
C THR A 130 8.15 -4.89 -16.02
N ILE A 131 8.23 -4.03 -15.04
CA ILE A 131 7.29 -3.89 -13.92
C ILE A 131 5.81 -3.95 -14.38
N HIS A 132 5.52 -3.34 -15.52
CA HIS A 132 4.18 -3.27 -16.10
C HIS A 132 3.66 -4.59 -16.67
N HIS A 133 4.50 -5.62 -16.77
CA HIS A 133 4.15 -6.91 -17.39
C HIS A 133 4.50 -8.11 -16.50
N MET A 134 4.70 -7.88 -15.19
CA MET A 134 5.03 -8.97 -14.26
C MET A 134 3.94 -10.03 -14.14
N ASP A 135 2.69 -9.66 -14.35
CA ASP A 135 1.55 -10.60 -14.47
C ASP A 135 1.74 -11.62 -15.60
N LYS A 136 2.40 -11.20 -16.69
CA LYS A 136 2.73 -12.06 -17.86
C LYS A 136 4.08 -12.75 -17.70
N LEU A 137 5.06 -12.08 -17.08
CA LEU A 137 6.44 -12.60 -16.94
C LEU A 137 6.59 -13.58 -15.78
N ALA A 138 5.81 -13.42 -14.72
CA ALA A 138 5.85 -14.25 -13.53
C ALA A 138 4.44 -14.53 -12.97
N PRO A 139 3.52 -15.10 -13.79
CA PRO A 139 2.11 -15.22 -13.43
C PRO A 139 1.90 -16.06 -12.16
N LYS A 140 2.66 -17.13 -11.96
CA LYS A 140 2.59 -17.97 -10.76
C LYS A 140 2.94 -17.20 -9.50
N PHE A 141 4.05 -16.43 -9.53
CA PHE A 141 4.48 -15.63 -8.40
C PHE A 141 3.48 -14.51 -8.09
N ILE A 142 3.01 -13.79 -9.09
CA ILE A 142 2.03 -12.71 -8.90
C ILE A 142 0.70 -13.26 -8.36
N ASN A 143 0.23 -14.39 -8.86
CA ASN A 143 -0.96 -15.06 -8.32
C ASN A 143 -0.76 -15.47 -6.85
N ALA A 144 0.40 -16.01 -6.50
CA ALA A 144 0.72 -16.36 -5.12
C ALA A 144 0.66 -15.12 -4.20
N ILE A 145 1.24 -13.99 -4.63
CA ILE A 145 1.18 -12.73 -3.88
C ILE A 145 -0.26 -12.26 -3.69
N HIS A 146 -1.08 -12.29 -4.74
CA HIS A 146 -2.50 -11.94 -4.61
C HIS A 146 -3.23 -12.84 -3.62
N ARG A 147 -3.00 -14.16 -3.66
CA ARG A 147 -3.62 -15.10 -2.72
C ARG A 147 -3.17 -14.86 -1.28
N ILE A 148 -1.89 -14.55 -1.04
CA ILE A 148 -1.36 -14.17 0.29
C ILE A 148 -2.06 -12.89 0.80
N ASN A 149 -2.11 -11.85 -0.03
CA ASN A 149 -2.75 -10.58 0.32
C ASN A 149 -4.25 -10.74 0.59
N ASN A 150 -4.95 -11.49 -0.27
CA ASN A 150 -6.38 -11.77 -0.12
C ASN A 150 -6.69 -12.63 1.12
N SER A 151 -5.68 -13.30 1.69
CA SER A 151 -5.78 -14.01 2.97
C SER A 151 -5.51 -13.09 4.19
N GLY A 152 -5.31 -11.80 3.97
CA GLY A 152 -5.11 -10.81 5.02
C GLY A 152 -3.65 -10.64 5.48
N TYR A 153 -2.71 -11.23 4.77
CA TYR A 153 -1.28 -11.15 5.10
C TYR A 153 -0.52 -10.25 4.15
N ASP A 154 0.68 -9.91 4.57
CA ASP A 154 1.66 -9.18 3.76
C ASP A 154 3.06 -9.71 4.02
N GLY A 155 4.01 -9.40 3.11
CA GLY A 155 5.38 -9.86 3.24
C GLY A 155 6.34 -9.10 2.35
N ASP A 156 7.63 -9.27 2.62
CA ASP A 156 8.72 -8.76 1.80
C ASP A 156 9.35 -9.86 0.95
N TYR A 157 9.67 -9.55 -0.29
CA TYR A 157 10.26 -10.50 -1.24
C TYR A 157 11.75 -10.66 -0.97
N ILE A 158 12.19 -11.91 -0.74
CA ILE A 158 13.57 -12.21 -0.38
C ILE A 158 14.27 -13.03 -1.49
N SER A 159 15.49 -12.59 -1.86
CA SER A 159 16.35 -13.31 -2.80
C SER A 159 17.21 -14.36 -2.10
N ASP A 160 17.76 -15.28 -2.89
CA ASP A 160 18.68 -16.32 -2.41
C ASP A 160 19.84 -15.77 -1.57
N ASN A 161 20.44 -14.66 -2.00
CA ASN A 161 21.57 -14.06 -1.30
C ASN A 161 21.19 -13.57 0.10
N PHE A 162 20.02 -12.95 0.23
CA PHE A 162 19.53 -12.53 1.52
C PHE A 162 19.07 -13.70 2.41
N ILE A 163 18.53 -14.78 1.81
CA ILE A 163 18.21 -15.99 2.56
C ILE A 163 19.50 -16.57 3.21
N ARG A 164 20.59 -16.69 2.46
CA ARG A 164 21.87 -17.19 2.97
C ARG A 164 22.39 -16.42 4.18
N SER A 165 22.11 -15.12 4.24
CA SER A 165 22.53 -14.26 5.35
C SER A 165 21.51 -14.19 6.49
N THR A 166 20.28 -14.65 6.28
CA THR A 166 19.22 -14.65 7.30
C THR A 166 19.55 -15.63 8.42
N ARG A 167 19.26 -15.27 9.66
CA ARG A 167 19.48 -16.08 10.85
C ARG A 167 18.22 -16.15 11.70
N PHE A 168 18.06 -17.24 12.44
CA PHE A 168 17.00 -17.33 13.44
C PHE A 168 17.52 -16.85 14.79
N LYS A 169 16.93 -15.80 15.35
CA LYS A 169 17.28 -15.19 16.64
C LYS A 169 16.02 -14.69 17.34
N ASN A 170 15.95 -14.88 18.65
CA ASN A 170 14.87 -14.35 19.51
C ASN A 170 13.46 -14.65 18.96
N GLY A 171 13.25 -15.85 18.42
CA GLY A 171 11.95 -16.27 17.89
C GLY A 171 11.61 -15.72 16.49
N GLN A 172 12.53 -15.06 15.81
CA GLN A 172 12.31 -14.45 14.50
C GLN A 172 13.41 -14.82 13.49
N LEU A 173 13.05 -14.77 12.22
CA LEU A 173 13.99 -14.75 11.11
C LEU A 173 14.52 -13.32 10.96
N VAL A 174 15.80 -13.12 11.24
CA VAL A 174 16.44 -11.80 11.21
C VAL A 174 17.32 -11.72 9.98
N THR A 175 17.05 -10.75 9.12
CA THR A 175 17.81 -10.49 7.89
C THR A 175 19.14 -9.80 8.18
N SER A 176 20.00 -9.67 7.19
CA SER A 176 21.30 -8.96 7.32
C SER A 176 21.15 -7.48 7.72
N GLY A 177 20.01 -6.87 7.37
CA GLY A 177 19.68 -5.49 7.78
C GLY A 177 19.10 -5.36 9.19
N GLY A 178 18.90 -6.48 9.90
CA GLY A 178 18.37 -6.48 11.26
C GLY A 178 16.83 -6.54 11.36
N THR A 179 16.12 -6.56 10.26
CA THR A 179 14.66 -6.67 10.25
C THR A 179 14.23 -8.09 10.60
N GLY A 180 13.25 -8.23 11.52
CA GLY A 180 12.72 -9.50 11.99
C GLY A 180 11.42 -9.89 11.31
N TYR A 181 11.26 -11.19 11.00
CA TYR A 181 10.06 -11.77 10.40
C TYR A 181 9.63 -13.04 11.13
N LYS A 182 8.35 -13.33 11.13
CA LYS A 182 7.79 -14.47 11.88
C LYS A 182 7.90 -15.79 11.13
N ALA A 183 7.82 -15.75 9.79
CA ALA A 183 7.95 -16.95 8.96
C ALA A 183 8.49 -16.62 7.56
N LEU A 184 9.01 -17.64 6.86
CA LEU A 184 9.39 -17.56 5.47
C LEU A 184 8.48 -18.46 4.62
N VAL A 185 7.88 -17.89 3.59
CA VAL A 185 6.97 -18.54 2.65
C VAL A 185 7.69 -18.76 1.33
N VAL A 186 7.74 -20.00 0.88
CA VAL A 186 8.19 -20.40 -0.46
C VAL A 186 6.94 -20.67 -1.28
N PRO A 187 6.54 -19.78 -2.22
CA PRO A 187 5.45 -20.05 -3.16
C PRO A 187 5.86 -21.17 -4.13
N ALA A 188 4.94 -21.61 -4.97
CA ALA A 188 5.26 -22.63 -5.99
C ALA A 188 6.49 -22.21 -6.79
N ALA A 189 7.55 -23.00 -6.65
CA ALA A 189 8.83 -22.80 -7.32
C ALA A 189 9.32 -24.14 -7.87
N HIS A 190 10.00 -24.09 -9.02
CA HIS A 190 10.65 -25.25 -9.62
C HIS A 190 12.15 -25.27 -9.31
N LEU A 191 12.82 -24.14 -9.46
CA LEU A 191 14.26 -24.01 -9.31
C LEU A 191 14.63 -23.30 -7.99
N MET A 192 15.47 -23.98 -7.19
CA MET A 192 16.05 -23.37 -5.99
C MET A 192 17.50 -23.87 -5.81
N PRO A 193 18.48 -22.99 -5.49
CA PRO A 193 19.83 -23.42 -5.18
C PRO A 193 19.87 -24.42 -4.03
N SER A 194 20.72 -25.46 -4.13
CA SER A 194 20.81 -26.54 -3.13
C SER A 194 21.21 -26.05 -1.75
N ASP A 195 22.06 -25.06 -1.66
CA ASP A 195 22.50 -24.45 -0.42
C ASP A 195 21.40 -23.58 0.23
N VAL A 196 20.53 -22.96 -0.59
CA VAL A 196 19.37 -22.21 -0.07
C VAL A 196 18.35 -23.16 0.53
N LEU A 197 18.00 -24.26 -0.12
CA LEU A 197 17.09 -25.25 0.46
C LEU A 197 17.64 -25.85 1.75
N ALA A 198 18.94 -26.18 1.76
CA ALA A 198 19.61 -26.68 2.96
C ALA A 198 19.57 -25.66 4.11
N HIS A 199 19.79 -24.38 3.80
CA HIS A 199 19.73 -23.31 4.80
C HIS A 199 18.33 -23.11 5.36
N LEU A 200 17.28 -23.18 4.54
CA LEU A 200 15.89 -23.13 5.00
C LEU A 200 15.57 -24.29 5.97
N TYR A 201 16.03 -25.49 5.67
CA TYR A 201 15.89 -26.64 6.55
C TYR A 201 16.61 -26.43 7.90
N GLU A 202 17.84 -25.90 7.88
CA GLU A 202 18.60 -25.59 9.12
C GLU A 202 17.93 -24.46 9.92
N LEU A 203 17.36 -23.44 9.28
CA LEU A 203 16.59 -22.42 9.97
C LEU A 203 15.35 -23.04 10.68
N ALA A 204 14.66 -23.97 10.02
CA ALA A 204 13.55 -24.70 10.65
C ALA A 204 14.03 -25.49 11.87
N LYS A 205 15.16 -26.19 11.78
CA LYS A 205 15.75 -26.90 12.94
C LYS A 205 16.06 -25.97 14.13
N GLN A 206 16.47 -24.74 13.85
CA GLN A 206 16.80 -23.75 14.88
C GLN A 206 15.56 -23.14 15.57
N GLY A 207 14.39 -23.24 14.97
CA GLY A 207 13.14 -22.75 15.53
C GLY A 207 12.25 -21.94 14.55
N ALA A 208 12.70 -21.71 13.32
CA ALA A 208 11.94 -20.96 12.35
C ALA A 208 10.70 -21.72 11.85
N THR A 209 9.70 -20.96 11.41
CA THR A 209 8.57 -21.46 10.62
C THR A 209 8.86 -21.25 9.14
N ILE A 210 8.96 -22.35 8.38
CA ILE A 210 9.12 -22.33 6.93
C ILE A 210 7.86 -22.91 6.29
N VAL A 211 7.31 -22.21 5.33
CA VAL A 211 6.07 -22.60 4.62
C VAL A 211 6.39 -22.89 3.17
N PHE A 212 5.99 -24.06 2.67
CA PHE A 212 6.02 -24.37 1.26
C PHE A 212 4.57 -24.44 0.74
N LEU A 213 4.28 -23.65 -0.27
CA LEU A 213 2.97 -23.62 -0.91
C LEU A 213 3.02 -24.39 -2.23
N GLU A 214 2.03 -25.26 -2.42
CA GLU A 214 1.77 -26.08 -3.62
C GLU A 214 2.77 -27.22 -3.85
N ASN A 215 4.07 -27.00 -3.70
CA ASN A 215 5.11 -28.05 -3.89
C ASN A 215 6.43 -27.65 -3.22
N TYR A 216 7.31 -28.63 -3.05
CA TYR A 216 8.73 -28.34 -2.88
C TYR A 216 9.36 -27.99 -4.23
N PRO A 217 10.37 -27.10 -4.28
CA PRO A 217 11.17 -26.94 -5.49
C PRO A 217 11.73 -28.30 -5.95
N THR A 218 11.91 -28.49 -7.24
CA THR A 218 12.17 -29.84 -7.80
C THR A 218 13.56 -30.01 -8.38
N ASP A 219 14.27 -28.91 -8.71
CA ASP A 219 15.63 -28.96 -9.29
C ASP A 219 16.44 -27.70 -8.91
N VAL A 220 17.70 -27.70 -9.29
CA VAL A 220 18.66 -26.63 -9.03
C VAL A 220 18.95 -25.83 -10.29
N PRO A 221 19.23 -24.51 -10.19
CA PRO A 221 19.60 -23.69 -11.34
C PRO A 221 21.08 -23.83 -11.71
N GLY A 222 21.36 -23.62 -13.01
CA GLY A 222 22.69 -23.46 -13.58
C GLY A 222 23.48 -24.75 -13.80
N TYR A 223 24.23 -24.79 -14.92
CA TYR A 223 24.96 -25.98 -15.38
C TYR A 223 26.27 -26.28 -14.61
N GLY A 224 26.90 -25.26 -14.02
CA GLY A 224 28.15 -25.46 -13.29
C GLY A 224 27.98 -26.43 -12.11
N GLN A 225 28.73 -27.53 -12.10
CA GLN A 225 28.70 -28.59 -11.08
C GLN A 225 27.28 -29.16 -10.86
N LEU A 226 26.51 -29.33 -11.94
CA LEU A 226 25.08 -29.67 -11.86
C LEU A 226 24.85 -30.98 -11.11
N ASP A 227 25.58 -32.03 -11.37
CA ASP A 227 25.42 -33.35 -10.74
C ASP A 227 25.70 -33.27 -9.21
N GLN A 228 26.73 -32.51 -8.82
CA GLN A 228 27.04 -32.29 -7.41
C GLN A 228 25.94 -31.50 -6.71
N LYS A 229 25.45 -30.45 -7.33
CA LYS A 229 24.34 -29.63 -6.82
C LYS A 229 23.07 -30.45 -6.67
N ARG A 230 22.72 -31.25 -7.70
CA ARG A 230 21.55 -32.15 -7.65
C ARG A 230 21.67 -33.19 -6.55
N LYS A 231 22.88 -33.77 -6.38
CA LYS A 231 23.14 -34.75 -5.30
C LYS A 231 22.90 -34.11 -3.92
N SER A 232 23.48 -32.93 -3.69
CA SER A 232 23.27 -32.19 -2.43
C SER A 232 21.81 -31.81 -2.23
N TYR A 233 21.15 -31.37 -3.30
CA TYR A 233 19.74 -31.02 -3.30
C TYR A 233 18.86 -32.21 -2.90
N GLN A 234 19.07 -33.36 -3.51
CA GLN A 234 18.33 -34.61 -3.21
C GLN A 234 18.57 -35.10 -1.79
N GLN A 235 19.78 -34.89 -1.23
CA GLN A 235 20.05 -35.20 0.17
C GLN A 235 19.18 -34.35 1.12
N THR A 236 19.07 -33.05 0.85
CA THR A 236 18.24 -32.14 1.63
C THR A 236 16.77 -32.49 1.48
N LEU A 237 16.33 -32.77 0.24
CA LEU A 237 14.93 -33.07 -0.05
C LEU A 237 14.44 -34.33 0.69
N LYS A 238 15.31 -35.34 0.88
CA LYS A 238 15.00 -36.54 1.68
C LYS A 238 14.75 -36.25 3.17
N ASN A 239 15.28 -35.14 3.68
CA ASN A 239 15.07 -34.71 5.06
C ASN A 239 13.79 -33.89 5.25
N LEU A 240 13.19 -33.39 4.15
CA LEU A 240 11.93 -32.68 4.22
C LEU A 240 10.76 -33.67 4.45
N PRO A 241 9.67 -33.22 5.09
CA PRO A 241 8.51 -34.07 5.32
C PRO A 241 7.94 -34.65 4.03
N ALA A 242 7.77 -35.97 3.99
CA ALA A 242 7.07 -36.64 2.90
C ALA A 242 5.55 -36.48 3.08
N VAL A 243 4.99 -35.44 2.47
CA VAL A 243 3.58 -35.04 2.66
C VAL A 243 2.86 -34.85 1.32
N SER A 244 1.55 -34.97 1.35
CA SER A 244 0.69 -34.49 0.28
C SER A 244 0.43 -32.99 0.47
N PHE A 245 0.57 -32.20 -0.58
CA PHE A 245 0.25 -30.76 -0.54
C PHE A 245 -1.26 -30.48 -0.64
N SER A 246 -2.09 -31.47 -0.95
CA SER A 246 -3.55 -31.32 -1.02
C SER A 246 -4.17 -30.92 0.33
N GLU A 247 -3.50 -31.24 1.43
CA GLU A 247 -3.89 -30.89 2.78
C GLU A 247 -2.85 -30.03 3.46
N THR A 248 -3.31 -29.14 4.34
CA THR A 248 -2.41 -28.36 5.18
C THR A 248 -1.80 -29.25 6.25
N THR A 249 -0.48 -29.41 6.22
CA THR A 249 0.26 -30.23 7.18
C THR A 249 1.29 -29.37 7.91
N VAL A 250 1.36 -29.55 9.24
CA VAL A 250 2.36 -28.90 10.12
C VAL A 250 3.25 -29.99 10.66
N THR A 251 4.53 -29.97 10.26
CA THR A 251 5.53 -30.97 10.67
C THR A 251 6.60 -30.31 11.53
N PRO A 252 6.79 -30.72 12.80
CA PRO A 252 7.89 -30.25 13.63
C PRO A 252 9.25 -30.63 13.04
N ILE A 253 10.20 -29.71 13.01
CA ILE A 253 11.58 -29.91 12.56
C ILE A 253 12.53 -29.29 13.59
N GLY A 254 13.15 -30.11 14.39
CA GLY A 254 13.98 -29.62 15.49
C GLY A 254 13.18 -28.76 16.47
N LYS A 255 13.54 -27.48 16.60
CA LYS A 255 12.82 -26.52 17.46
C LYS A 255 11.74 -25.72 16.72
N GLY A 256 11.68 -25.80 15.39
CA GLY A 256 10.71 -25.09 14.55
C GLY A 256 9.79 -26.05 13.82
N LYS A 257 9.31 -25.61 12.65
CA LYS A 257 8.33 -26.36 11.87
C LYS A 257 8.40 -26.06 10.38
N ILE A 258 8.01 -27.05 9.58
CA ILE A 258 7.69 -26.88 8.17
C ILE A 258 6.19 -27.02 8.02
N ILE A 259 5.55 -26.10 7.30
CA ILE A 259 4.13 -26.11 6.97
C ILE A 259 3.99 -26.25 5.47
N THR A 260 3.10 -27.13 5.02
CA THR A 260 2.86 -27.38 3.59
C THR A 260 1.37 -27.34 3.29
N GLY A 261 1.00 -26.92 2.08
CA GLY A 261 -0.39 -26.95 1.62
C GLY A 261 -0.63 -26.14 0.36
N THR A 262 -1.80 -26.36 -0.27
CA THR A 262 -2.27 -25.63 -1.45
C THR A 262 -3.36 -24.60 -1.11
N ASP A 263 -4.03 -24.73 0.02
CA ASP A 263 -4.95 -23.73 0.55
C ASP A 263 -4.13 -22.64 1.28
N TYR A 264 -3.95 -21.51 0.63
CA TYR A 264 -3.13 -20.40 1.14
C TYR A 264 -3.64 -19.87 2.47
N ALA A 265 -4.94 -19.60 2.59
CA ALA A 265 -5.53 -19.02 3.79
C ALA A 265 -5.34 -19.95 5.00
N ARG A 266 -5.67 -21.23 4.85
CA ARG A 266 -5.52 -22.24 5.89
C ARG A 266 -4.06 -22.51 6.24
N THR A 267 -3.19 -22.59 5.21
CA THR A 267 -1.76 -22.89 5.40
C THR A 267 -1.07 -21.74 6.12
N LEU A 268 -1.34 -20.48 5.75
CA LEU A 268 -0.76 -19.33 6.40
C LEU A 268 -1.33 -19.10 7.81
N ALA A 269 -2.61 -19.39 8.04
CA ALA A 269 -3.20 -19.34 9.38
C ALA A 269 -2.52 -20.33 10.35
N SER A 270 -2.00 -21.47 9.84
CA SER A 270 -1.26 -22.46 10.65
C SER A 270 0.11 -21.95 11.16
N CYS A 271 0.56 -20.77 10.68
CA CYS A 271 1.70 -20.08 11.26
C CYS A 271 1.41 -19.48 12.64
N ASN A 272 0.13 -19.41 13.05
CA ASN A 272 -0.33 -18.72 14.26
C ASN A 272 -0.01 -17.21 14.26
N ILE A 273 -0.05 -16.60 13.09
CA ILE A 273 0.12 -15.17 12.89
C ILE A 273 -1.26 -14.59 12.59
N PRO A 274 -1.74 -13.60 13.35
CA PRO A 274 -3.03 -12.97 13.09
C PRO A 274 -3.03 -12.27 11.73
N ALA A 275 -4.08 -12.54 10.93
CA ALA A 275 -4.32 -11.82 9.68
C ALA A 275 -4.90 -10.43 9.96
N GLU A 276 -4.64 -9.47 9.07
CA GLU A 276 -5.31 -8.17 9.08
C GLU A 276 -6.72 -8.32 8.45
N GLU A 277 -7.72 -8.50 9.31
CA GLU A 277 -9.10 -8.73 8.89
C GLU A 277 -9.69 -7.56 8.09
N MET A 278 -9.15 -6.34 8.25
CA MET A 278 -9.57 -5.19 7.46
C MET A 278 -9.36 -5.38 5.95
N LYS A 279 -8.34 -6.15 5.55
CA LYS A 279 -8.11 -6.49 4.14
C LYS A 279 -9.18 -7.43 3.60
N THR A 280 -9.50 -8.48 4.34
CA THR A 280 -10.40 -9.55 3.90
C THR A 280 -11.88 -9.19 4.01
N LYS A 281 -12.27 -8.46 5.07
CA LYS A 281 -13.67 -8.11 5.34
C LYS A 281 -14.11 -6.81 4.66
N PHE A 282 -13.21 -5.84 4.58
CA PHE A 282 -13.55 -4.50 4.10
C PHE A 282 -12.82 -4.10 2.82
N GLY A 283 -11.86 -4.92 2.35
CA GLY A 283 -11.06 -4.63 1.15
C GLY A 283 -10.10 -3.46 1.32
N LEU A 284 -9.85 -3.03 2.57
CA LEU A 284 -8.91 -1.95 2.86
C LEU A 284 -7.47 -2.40 2.54
N GLN A 285 -6.69 -1.49 2.00
CA GLN A 285 -5.26 -1.69 1.82
C GLN A 285 -4.51 -1.06 2.98
N THR A 286 -3.47 -1.73 3.45
CA THR A 286 -2.70 -1.23 4.59
C THR A 286 -1.25 -1.69 4.56
N ILE A 287 -0.39 -0.86 5.13
CA ILE A 287 0.97 -1.23 5.54
C ILE A 287 1.13 -0.94 7.03
N ARG A 288 1.82 -1.83 7.72
CA ARG A 288 2.08 -1.73 9.17
C ARG A 288 3.56 -1.54 9.45
N ARG A 289 3.84 -0.72 10.45
CA ARG A 289 5.18 -0.52 11.00
C ARG A 289 5.13 -0.62 12.52
N VAL A 290 6.26 -0.91 13.15
CA VAL A 290 6.41 -0.99 14.59
C VAL A 290 7.34 0.12 15.08
N ASN A 291 7.02 0.70 16.23
CA ASN A 291 7.85 1.68 16.93
C ASN A 291 7.86 1.39 18.44
N ASP A 292 8.53 2.22 19.23
CA ASP A 292 8.71 2.01 20.66
C ASP A 292 7.38 2.07 21.45
N THR A 293 6.38 2.78 20.95
CA THR A 293 5.07 2.96 21.60
C THR A 293 4.05 1.90 21.21
N GLY A 294 4.18 1.31 20.03
CA GLY A 294 3.22 0.34 19.49
C GLY A 294 3.42 0.12 18.00
N HIS A 295 2.31 0.07 17.27
CA HIS A 295 2.30 -0.08 15.82
C HIS A 295 1.61 1.11 15.17
N HIS A 296 2.00 1.45 13.96
CA HIS A 296 1.22 2.38 13.16
C HIS A 296 0.93 1.80 11.78
N TYR A 297 -0.23 2.16 11.30
CA TYR A 297 -0.80 1.69 10.05
C TYR A 297 -1.08 2.90 9.15
N PHE A 298 -0.71 2.81 7.91
CA PHE A 298 -1.33 3.61 6.86
C PHE A 298 -2.43 2.76 6.25
N ILE A 299 -3.66 3.25 6.24
CA ILE A 299 -4.85 2.52 5.76
C ILE A 299 -5.49 3.36 4.66
N SER A 300 -5.78 2.74 3.52
CA SER A 300 -6.44 3.40 2.39
C SER A 300 -7.58 2.55 1.84
N SER A 301 -8.69 3.22 1.48
CA SER A 301 -9.80 2.63 0.74
C SER A 301 -9.62 2.92 -0.75
N LEU A 302 -8.96 2.00 -1.46
CA LEU A 302 -8.75 2.07 -2.91
C LEU A 302 -9.88 1.43 -3.73
N GLN A 303 -10.95 0.99 -3.07
CA GLN A 303 -12.12 0.41 -3.70
C GLN A 303 -13.29 1.40 -3.68
N ASN A 304 -14.27 1.20 -4.55
CA ASN A 304 -15.52 1.96 -4.54
C ASN A 304 -16.42 1.56 -3.35
N LYS A 305 -15.84 1.53 -2.15
CA LYS A 305 -16.52 1.16 -0.91
C LYS A 305 -15.80 1.75 0.29
N GLY A 306 -16.54 2.43 1.15
CA GLY A 306 -16.05 2.90 2.44
C GLY A 306 -16.27 1.88 3.56
N VAL A 307 -15.83 2.25 4.75
CA VAL A 307 -16.09 1.55 6.02
C VAL A 307 -16.63 2.52 7.04
N ASP A 308 -17.65 2.08 7.77
CA ASP A 308 -18.14 2.72 9.00
C ASP A 308 -18.41 1.60 10.02
N GLY A 309 -17.45 1.38 10.91
CA GLY A 309 -17.56 0.25 11.83
C GLY A 309 -16.26 -0.17 12.50
N TRP A 310 -16.35 -1.28 13.22
CA TRP A 310 -15.22 -1.85 13.95
C TRP A 310 -14.34 -2.70 13.05
N ILE A 311 -13.05 -2.34 12.96
CA ILE A 311 -12.03 -3.13 12.29
C ILE A 311 -11.18 -3.89 13.31
N THR A 312 -10.89 -5.15 13.04
CA THR A 312 -10.00 -5.98 13.87
C THR A 312 -8.57 -5.81 13.41
N LEU A 313 -7.66 -5.54 14.35
CA LEU A 313 -6.23 -5.42 14.08
C LEU A 313 -5.53 -6.78 14.23
N GLY A 314 -4.49 -7.01 13.44
CA GLY A 314 -3.56 -8.14 13.62
C GLY A 314 -2.60 -7.98 14.80
N THR A 315 -2.65 -6.86 15.52
CA THR A 315 -1.83 -6.55 16.70
C THR A 315 -2.70 -6.14 17.87
N ASN A 316 -2.15 -6.35 19.09
CA ASN A 316 -2.85 -5.93 20.31
C ASN A 316 -2.43 -4.51 20.70
N ALA A 317 -3.38 -3.75 21.24
CA ALA A 317 -3.17 -2.41 21.73
C ALA A 317 -4.12 -2.10 22.90
N GLU A 318 -3.73 -1.20 23.78
CA GLU A 318 -4.59 -0.70 24.85
C GLU A 318 -5.40 0.51 24.38
N THR A 319 -4.74 1.42 23.67
CA THR A 319 -5.36 2.61 23.09
C THR A 319 -4.86 2.85 21.67
N ALA A 320 -5.54 3.71 20.93
CA ALA A 320 -5.17 4.09 19.57
C ALA A 320 -5.53 5.55 19.28
N ALA A 321 -4.82 6.17 18.36
CA ALA A 321 -5.13 7.47 17.80
C ALA A 321 -5.26 7.40 16.28
N LEU A 322 -6.15 8.21 15.73
CA LEU A 322 -6.34 8.43 14.31
C LEU A 322 -5.73 9.78 13.90
N PHE A 323 -5.10 9.81 12.75
CA PHE A 323 -4.55 11.01 12.13
C PHE A 323 -5.03 11.07 10.68
N ASN A 324 -5.75 12.14 10.35
CA ASN A 324 -6.12 12.40 8.97
C ASN A 324 -4.96 13.10 8.24
N PRO A 325 -4.26 12.45 7.32
CA PRO A 325 -3.11 13.08 6.67
C PRO A 325 -3.52 14.19 5.70
N MET A 326 -4.78 14.23 5.24
CA MET A 326 -5.27 15.30 4.36
C MET A 326 -5.48 16.59 5.15
N THR A 327 -6.16 16.53 6.28
CA THR A 327 -6.52 17.73 7.08
C THR A 327 -5.49 18.06 8.17
N GLY A 328 -4.75 17.05 8.65
CA GLY A 328 -3.87 17.16 9.82
C GLY A 328 -4.60 17.00 11.16
N GLU A 329 -5.89 16.70 11.15
CA GLU A 329 -6.65 16.41 12.37
C GLU A 329 -6.18 15.10 13.01
N CYS A 330 -6.21 15.07 14.34
CA CYS A 330 -5.88 13.86 15.10
C CYS A 330 -6.76 13.75 16.36
N GLY A 331 -6.91 12.53 16.85
CA GLY A 331 -7.66 12.27 18.07
C GLY A 331 -7.62 10.81 18.49
N GLU A 332 -7.97 10.56 19.76
CA GLU A 332 -8.05 9.21 20.31
C GLU A 332 -9.23 8.43 19.72
N ALA A 333 -8.91 7.26 19.17
CA ALA A 333 -9.89 6.38 18.55
C ALA A 333 -10.71 5.61 19.59
N LYS A 334 -11.93 5.22 19.25
CA LYS A 334 -12.67 4.22 20.02
C LYS A 334 -12.02 2.87 19.84
N VAL A 335 -11.63 2.24 20.96
CA VAL A 335 -10.99 0.92 21.02
C VAL A 335 -11.85 -0.01 21.88
N ARG A 336 -11.90 -1.28 21.52
CA ARG A 336 -12.48 -2.35 22.34
C ARG A 336 -11.71 -3.64 22.17
N GLN A 337 -11.82 -4.52 23.17
CA GLN A 337 -11.28 -5.88 23.11
C GLN A 337 -12.43 -6.86 22.87
N VAL A 338 -12.28 -7.71 21.85
CA VAL A 338 -13.23 -8.77 21.52
C VAL A 338 -12.47 -10.05 21.23
N ASP A 339 -12.76 -11.11 21.97
CA ASP A 339 -12.11 -12.43 21.84
C ASP A 339 -10.57 -12.36 21.84
N GLY A 340 -10.01 -11.49 22.71
CA GLY A 340 -8.57 -11.28 22.84
C GLY A 340 -7.93 -10.49 21.69
N LYS A 341 -8.71 -9.91 20.80
CA LYS A 341 -8.27 -9.07 19.68
C LYS A 341 -8.67 -7.61 19.89
N THR A 342 -7.81 -6.71 19.48
CA THR A 342 -8.09 -5.28 19.47
C THR A 342 -8.94 -4.89 18.28
N GLN A 343 -10.03 -4.19 18.52
CA GLN A 343 -10.83 -3.56 17.48
C GLN A 343 -10.82 -2.04 17.64
N VAL A 344 -10.71 -1.35 16.51
CA VAL A 344 -10.76 0.12 16.43
C VAL A 344 -11.95 0.52 15.56
N TYR A 345 -12.71 1.52 16.00
CA TYR A 345 -13.80 2.07 15.17
C TYR A 345 -13.22 2.98 14.11
N LEU A 346 -13.59 2.78 12.88
CA LEU A 346 -13.10 3.52 11.73
C LEU A 346 -14.25 3.99 10.85
N GLN A 347 -14.20 5.25 10.46
CA GLN A 347 -15.01 5.83 9.38
C GLN A 347 -14.07 6.28 8.29
N LEU A 348 -14.18 5.69 7.10
CA LEU A 348 -13.33 5.99 5.95
C LEU A 348 -14.16 5.83 4.68
N LYS A 349 -14.29 6.89 3.90
CA LYS A 349 -14.99 6.85 2.60
C LYS A 349 -14.10 6.23 1.53
N SER A 350 -14.69 5.88 0.39
CA SER A 350 -13.96 5.52 -0.82
C SER A 350 -12.96 6.61 -1.20
N GLY A 351 -11.74 6.23 -1.57
CA GLY A 351 -10.67 7.16 -1.93
C GLY A 351 -9.98 7.86 -0.75
N GLU A 352 -10.47 7.71 0.48
CA GLU A 352 -9.82 8.26 1.66
C GLU A 352 -8.73 7.36 2.23
N SER A 353 -7.86 7.96 3.00
CA SER A 353 -6.80 7.26 3.75
C SER A 353 -6.62 7.89 5.14
N ILE A 354 -6.16 7.06 6.07
CA ILE A 354 -5.97 7.45 7.46
C ILE A 354 -4.72 6.76 8.03
N ILE A 355 -4.11 7.39 9.01
CA ILE A 355 -3.05 6.80 9.81
C ILE A 355 -3.62 6.43 11.16
N LEU A 356 -3.42 5.17 11.55
CA LEU A 356 -3.78 4.63 12.84
C LEU A 356 -2.51 4.34 13.63
N GLN A 357 -2.31 4.99 14.77
CA GLN A 357 -1.24 4.70 15.72
C GLN A 357 -1.83 3.96 16.92
N THR A 358 -1.28 2.80 17.26
CA THR A 358 -1.64 2.05 18.45
C THR A 358 -0.64 2.26 19.57
N TYR A 359 -1.08 2.12 20.82
CA TYR A 359 -0.24 2.30 22.00
C TYR A 359 -0.43 1.13 22.95
N ARG A 360 0.67 0.75 23.63
CA ARG A 360 0.68 -0.29 24.67
C ARG A 360 0.26 0.23 26.05
N GLN A 361 0.02 1.52 26.17
CA GLN A 361 -0.35 2.24 27.38
C GLN A 361 -1.46 3.24 27.10
N PRO A 362 -2.23 3.65 28.10
CA PRO A 362 -3.22 4.70 27.96
C PRO A 362 -2.61 6.01 27.46
N LEU A 363 -3.32 6.70 26.58
CA LEU A 363 -2.96 8.06 26.17
C LEU A 363 -3.34 9.04 27.28
N GLN A 364 -2.41 9.93 27.62
CA GLN A 364 -2.66 10.99 28.60
C GLN A 364 -3.13 12.25 27.88
N ALA A 365 -4.25 12.84 28.36
CA ALA A 365 -4.77 14.12 27.88
C ALA A 365 -5.02 14.22 26.37
N SER A 366 -5.49 13.14 25.74
CA SER A 366 -5.85 13.13 24.32
C SER A 366 -7.24 13.72 24.09
N LYS A 367 -7.43 14.35 22.93
CA LYS A 367 -8.77 14.72 22.46
C LYS A 367 -9.39 13.51 21.76
N PRO A 368 -10.68 13.21 21.96
CA PRO A 368 -11.33 12.13 21.23
C PRO A 368 -11.39 12.44 19.74
N TRP A 369 -11.24 11.40 18.91
CA TRP A 369 -11.50 11.51 17.48
C TRP A 369 -12.97 11.86 17.22
N LYS A 370 -13.21 12.78 16.33
CA LYS A 370 -14.56 13.23 15.96
C LYS A 370 -15.16 12.27 14.92
N TYR A 371 -16.03 11.39 15.37
CA TYR A 371 -16.82 10.56 14.48
C TYR A 371 -18.05 11.31 13.99
N VAL A 372 -18.35 11.17 12.71
CA VAL A 372 -19.55 11.74 12.10
C VAL A 372 -20.71 10.80 12.39
N LYS A 373 -21.76 11.34 12.99
CA LYS A 373 -23.05 10.66 13.08
C LYS A 373 -24.02 11.43 12.21
N GLU A 374 -24.35 10.87 11.07
CA GLU A 374 -25.31 11.48 10.16
C GLU A 374 -26.67 11.63 10.84
N GLN A 375 -27.26 12.81 10.69
CA GLN A 375 -28.65 13.06 11.06
C GLN A 375 -29.53 12.75 9.85
N PRO A 376 -30.80 12.33 10.05
CA PRO A 376 -31.72 12.00 8.96
C PRO A 376 -32.16 13.21 8.12
N PHE A 377 -31.54 14.36 8.29
CA PHE A 377 -31.84 15.57 7.57
C PHE A 377 -30.77 15.84 6.51
N SER A 378 -31.21 16.04 5.27
CA SER A 378 -30.38 16.54 4.18
C SER A 378 -31.14 17.65 3.43
N LEU A 379 -30.44 18.72 3.11
CA LEU A 379 -30.95 19.80 2.27
C LEU A 379 -30.28 19.68 0.90
N ARG A 380 -31.08 19.50 -0.14
CA ARG A 380 -30.58 19.51 -1.52
C ARG A 380 -30.36 20.95 -1.97
N LEU A 381 -29.19 21.19 -2.56
CA LEU A 381 -28.77 22.51 -3.05
C LEU A 381 -28.79 22.51 -4.57
N ASP A 382 -30.00 22.31 -5.15
CA ASP A 382 -30.21 22.09 -6.56
C ASP A 382 -30.45 23.38 -7.38
N HIS A 383 -30.54 24.55 -6.74
CA HIS A 383 -30.89 25.82 -7.39
C HIS A 383 -30.16 27.01 -6.78
N GLY A 384 -30.01 28.07 -7.57
CA GLY A 384 -29.52 29.36 -7.10
C GLY A 384 -28.01 29.52 -7.05
N TRP A 385 -27.28 28.61 -7.61
CA TRP A 385 -25.83 28.71 -7.70
C TRP A 385 -25.39 29.78 -8.69
N LYS A 386 -24.28 30.43 -8.33
CA LYS A 386 -23.61 31.42 -9.19
C LYS A 386 -22.17 30.98 -9.42
N LEU A 387 -21.74 31.06 -10.67
CA LEU A 387 -20.35 30.83 -11.05
C LEU A 387 -19.75 32.12 -11.59
N HIS A 388 -18.60 32.53 -11.08
CA HIS A 388 -17.75 33.55 -11.68
C HIS A 388 -16.30 33.07 -11.76
N PHE A 389 -15.55 33.62 -12.69
CA PHE A 389 -14.13 33.29 -12.85
C PHE A 389 -13.30 34.34 -12.12
N ALA A 390 -12.59 33.89 -11.06
CA ALA A 390 -11.64 34.74 -10.33
C ALA A 390 -10.38 34.99 -11.15
N GLU A 391 -9.96 34.01 -11.92
CA GLU A 391 -8.88 34.07 -12.90
C GLU A 391 -9.30 33.23 -14.11
N SER A 392 -9.05 33.72 -15.31
CA SER A 392 -9.45 33.01 -16.53
C SER A 392 -8.58 33.36 -17.72
N THR A 393 -8.29 32.34 -18.53
CA THR A 393 -7.64 32.49 -19.83
C THR A 393 -8.31 31.52 -20.80
N PRO A 394 -9.06 31.99 -21.85
CA PRO A 394 -9.38 33.40 -22.14
C PRO A 394 -10.14 34.11 -21.01
N GLU A 395 -10.01 35.45 -20.93
CA GLU A 395 -10.69 36.24 -19.89
C GLU A 395 -12.21 36.10 -20.03
N ILE A 396 -12.88 35.80 -18.92
CA ILE A 396 -14.33 35.70 -18.81
C ILE A 396 -14.79 36.65 -17.72
N GLN A 397 -15.63 37.60 -18.09
CA GLN A 397 -16.23 38.54 -17.17
C GLN A 397 -17.69 38.19 -16.86
N GLY A 398 -18.16 38.61 -15.67
CA GLY A 398 -19.52 38.41 -15.25
C GLY A 398 -19.72 37.14 -14.43
N THR A 399 -21.01 36.88 -14.18
CA THR A 399 -21.46 35.76 -13.34
C THR A 399 -22.50 34.97 -14.11
N PHE A 400 -22.43 33.66 -14.01
CA PHE A 400 -23.36 32.73 -14.63
C PHE A 400 -24.27 32.17 -13.55
N ASP A 401 -25.56 32.23 -13.74
CA ASP A 401 -26.55 31.52 -12.93
C ASP A 401 -26.61 30.06 -13.40
N ILE A 402 -26.47 29.14 -12.48
CA ILE A 402 -26.49 27.70 -12.75
C ILE A 402 -27.37 26.99 -11.70
N ASP A 403 -28.06 25.95 -12.10
CA ASP A 403 -28.93 25.22 -11.19
C ASP A 403 -28.15 24.45 -10.13
N ARG A 404 -27.11 23.78 -10.53
CA ARG A 404 -26.24 22.95 -9.67
C ARG A 404 -24.79 23.07 -10.06
N PRO A 405 -23.85 22.82 -9.15
CA PRO A 405 -22.44 22.75 -9.50
C PRO A 405 -22.21 21.73 -10.61
N CYS A 406 -21.51 22.15 -11.65
CA CYS A 406 -21.11 21.33 -12.78
C CYS A 406 -19.77 21.83 -13.30
N SER A 407 -19.10 21.03 -14.14
CA SER A 407 -17.92 21.55 -14.83
C SER A 407 -18.31 22.79 -15.65
N TRP A 408 -17.54 23.86 -15.55
CA TRP A 408 -17.77 25.06 -16.36
C TRP A 408 -17.65 24.81 -17.87
N THR A 409 -17.04 23.69 -18.26
CA THR A 409 -17.02 23.26 -19.67
C THR A 409 -18.41 22.88 -20.21
N ASN A 410 -19.38 22.66 -19.31
CA ASN A 410 -20.77 22.35 -19.67
C ASN A 410 -21.65 23.61 -19.79
N ILE A 411 -21.09 24.79 -19.54
CA ILE A 411 -21.80 26.05 -19.68
C ILE A 411 -21.83 26.43 -21.18
N ASP A 412 -22.96 26.97 -21.64
CA ASP A 412 -23.11 27.46 -23.03
C ASP A 412 -22.37 28.79 -23.21
N HIS A 413 -21.04 28.73 -23.10
CA HIS A 413 -20.13 29.84 -23.29
C HIS A 413 -18.81 29.35 -23.89
N PRO A 414 -18.48 29.70 -25.15
CA PRO A 414 -17.31 29.15 -25.85
C PRO A 414 -15.99 29.33 -25.08
N ALA A 415 -15.77 30.49 -24.45
CA ALA A 415 -14.57 30.74 -23.65
C ALA A 415 -14.52 29.90 -22.37
N ALA A 416 -15.64 29.51 -21.77
CA ALA A 416 -15.67 28.66 -20.59
C ALA A 416 -15.26 27.21 -20.94
N GLN A 417 -15.64 26.72 -22.12
CA GLN A 417 -15.33 25.35 -22.56
C GLN A 417 -13.83 25.13 -22.76
N THR A 418 -13.09 26.17 -23.05
CA THR A 418 -11.63 26.10 -23.28
C THR A 418 -10.84 26.84 -22.21
N ASN A 419 -11.50 27.24 -21.12
CA ASN A 419 -10.90 28.07 -20.08
C ASN A 419 -9.94 27.29 -19.20
N MET A 420 -8.82 27.95 -18.91
CA MET A 420 -7.89 27.59 -17.86
C MET A 420 -7.87 28.71 -16.80
N GLY A 421 -8.28 28.38 -15.59
CA GLY A 421 -8.38 29.39 -14.55
C GLY A 421 -9.00 28.85 -13.26
N THR A 422 -9.59 29.75 -12.48
CA THR A 422 -10.26 29.43 -11.22
C THR A 422 -11.70 29.90 -11.27
N GLY A 423 -12.64 28.95 -11.26
CA GLY A 423 -14.08 29.22 -11.13
C GLY A 423 -14.50 29.17 -9.67
N VAL A 424 -15.25 30.18 -9.24
CA VAL A 424 -15.82 30.25 -7.88
C VAL A 424 -17.32 30.02 -7.97
N TYR A 425 -17.77 28.96 -7.33
CA TYR A 425 -19.18 28.61 -7.19
C TYR A 425 -19.69 29.14 -5.83
N SER A 426 -20.76 29.90 -5.84
CA SER A 426 -21.36 30.49 -4.64
C SER A 426 -22.85 30.24 -4.59
N LEU A 427 -23.34 30.00 -3.38
CA LEU A 427 -24.75 29.82 -3.08
C LEU A 427 -25.02 30.36 -1.68
N ASP A 428 -26.03 31.22 -1.54
CA ASP A 428 -26.54 31.64 -0.24
C ASP A 428 -27.65 30.67 0.21
N ILE A 429 -27.49 30.12 1.42
CA ILE A 429 -28.43 29.14 1.97
C ILE A 429 -28.90 29.58 3.36
N GLU A 430 -30.17 29.36 3.64
CA GLU A 430 -30.71 29.45 5.00
C GLU A 430 -30.66 28.08 5.65
N LEU A 431 -29.85 27.94 6.68
CA LEU A 431 -29.80 26.73 7.48
C LEU A 431 -31.02 26.61 8.36
N PRO A 432 -31.70 25.44 8.41
CA PRO A 432 -32.83 25.24 9.29
C PRO A 432 -32.41 25.33 10.75
N ALA A 433 -33.35 25.72 11.61
CA ALA A 433 -33.14 25.80 13.06
C ALA A 433 -33.04 24.41 13.73
N LEU A 434 -32.16 23.58 13.22
CA LEU A 434 -31.83 22.26 13.74
C LEU A 434 -30.61 22.33 14.63
N LYS A 435 -30.64 21.62 15.76
CA LYS A 435 -29.47 21.49 16.63
C LYS A 435 -28.51 20.49 16.02
N ALA A 436 -27.43 20.98 15.45
CA ALA A 436 -26.34 20.17 14.91
C ALA A 436 -25.01 20.74 15.41
N ASP A 437 -24.07 19.86 15.70
CA ASP A 437 -22.71 20.26 16.10
C ASP A 437 -21.89 20.77 14.90
N ASN A 438 -22.16 20.22 13.72
CA ASN A 438 -21.49 20.58 12.45
C ASN A 438 -22.45 20.37 11.27
N TRP A 439 -22.19 21.10 10.20
CA TRP A 439 -22.82 20.91 8.90
C TRP A 439 -21.80 20.36 7.92
N ILE A 440 -22.20 19.40 7.10
CA ILE A 440 -21.36 18.83 6.06
C ILE A 440 -21.94 19.26 4.72
N LEU A 441 -21.13 19.94 3.92
CA LEU A 441 -21.43 20.19 2.51
C LEU A 441 -20.89 19.01 1.71
N ASP A 442 -21.79 18.30 1.04
CA ASP A 442 -21.47 17.21 0.13
C ASP A 442 -21.64 17.72 -1.31
N LEU A 443 -20.54 17.76 -2.05
CA LEU A 443 -20.53 18.24 -3.45
C LEU A 443 -20.71 17.11 -4.47
N GLY A 444 -20.90 15.89 -3.99
CA GLY A 444 -20.96 14.68 -4.80
C GLY A 444 -19.58 14.08 -5.10
N ASP A 445 -19.58 13.08 -5.99
CA ASP A 445 -18.37 12.35 -6.41
C ASP A 445 -17.71 13.02 -7.62
#